data_df2b56fa7f72c267847160d0a5f9c3a3
#
_entry.id   df2b56fa7f72c267847160d0a5f9c3a3
#
_cell.length_a   1.000
_cell.length_b   1.000
_cell.length_c   1.000
_cell.angle_alpha   90.00
_cell.angle_beta   90.00
_cell.angle_gamma   90.00
#
_symmetry.space_group_name_H-M   'P 1'
#
loop_
_entity.id
_entity.type
_entity.pdbx_description
1 polymer ?
#
loop_
_entity_poly.entity_id
_entity_poly.type
_entity_poly.pdbx_seq_one_letter_code
_entity_poly.pdbx_strand_id
1 'polypeptide(L)'
;MKKEKPNLKESIYSFQPHQLEDWLKENGEKPFRAAQIFDWLYNKRVKTFEEMSNLSKGLRDKLAANFALSTLSTIIKQESKDGTIKFLFQLQDGYSIETVLMRHEYGNSVCVTTQVGCRIGCTFCASTLGGLKRHLLAGEIVEQVVKVQQTLDEVSERVSHIVIMGIGEPFDNYDAMMNFLKVINHEKGLNIGARHITVSTSGIVPKIYQFADEQLQINFAVSLHAPNQEARQKLMPIARAYKLEELMEAVRYYTKKTGRRVSFEYGLMSGENDSVEIAEELSALIKGIKCHVNLIPVNYVPERDYVRTSRSQIFAFEKTLKKNGINVTIRREQGSDIAAACGQLRAQERSEETR
;
A
#
# COMPACT_ATOMS: atom_id res chain seq x y z
N MET A 1 -16.12 -22.82 -23.27
CA MET A 1 -14.71 -22.71 -23.70
C MET A 1 -13.90 -22.16 -22.55
N LYS A 2 -13.02 -22.97 -21.95
CA LYS A 2 -12.02 -22.44 -20.98
C LYS A 2 -11.08 -21.55 -21.79
N LYS A 3 -11.08 -20.22 -21.56
CA LYS A 3 -10.06 -19.33 -22.10
C LYS A 3 -8.73 -19.83 -21.54
N GLU A 4 -7.82 -20.27 -22.42
CA GLU A 4 -6.43 -20.54 -22.04
C GLU A 4 -5.91 -19.30 -21.32
N LYS A 5 -5.32 -19.50 -20.14
CA LYS A 5 -4.65 -18.41 -19.43
C LYS A 5 -3.51 -17.94 -20.36
N PRO A 6 -3.44 -16.65 -20.69
CA PRO A 6 -2.32 -16.15 -21.47
C PRO A 6 -1.02 -16.54 -20.74
N ASN A 7 -0.02 -17.01 -21.49
CA ASN A 7 1.31 -17.31 -20.97
C ASN A 7 1.98 -15.97 -20.60
N LEU A 8 1.65 -15.46 -19.41
CA LEU A 8 2.11 -14.17 -18.93
C LEU A 8 3.58 -14.28 -18.49
N LYS A 9 4.45 -13.48 -19.09
CA LYS A 9 5.85 -13.40 -18.66
C LYS A 9 5.91 -12.73 -17.28
N GLU A 10 6.81 -13.25 -16.43
CA GLU A 10 7.06 -12.64 -15.15
C GLU A 10 7.67 -11.24 -15.32
N SER A 11 7.27 -10.29 -14.49
CA SER A 11 7.87 -8.96 -14.47
C SER A 11 9.31 -9.02 -13.98
N ILE A 12 10.23 -8.41 -14.72
CA ILE A 12 11.63 -8.28 -14.28
C ILE A 12 11.74 -7.50 -12.97
N TYR A 13 10.77 -6.65 -12.65
CA TYR A 13 10.69 -5.91 -11.39
C TYR A 13 10.40 -6.80 -10.17
N SER A 14 10.07 -8.09 -10.36
CA SER A 14 9.94 -9.06 -9.25
C SER A 14 11.28 -9.47 -8.65
N PHE A 15 12.38 -9.26 -9.38
CA PHE A 15 13.69 -9.79 -9.04
C PHE A 15 14.50 -8.84 -8.16
N GLN A 16 15.04 -9.38 -7.07
CA GLN A 16 16.11 -8.73 -6.31
C GLN A 16 17.46 -8.89 -7.07
N PRO A 17 18.47 -8.04 -6.79
CA PRO A 17 19.76 -8.12 -7.50
C PRO A 17 20.38 -9.52 -7.51
N HIS A 18 20.43 -10.21 -6.37
CA HIS A 18 21.01 -11.55 -6.27
C HIS A 18 20.26 -12.59 -7.10
N GLN A 19 18.92 -12.52 -7.13
CA GLN A 19 18.11 -13.43 -7.95
C GLN A 19 18.38 -13.22 -9.46
N LEU A 20 18.55 -11.96 -9.87
CA LEU A 20 18.92 -11.64 -11.24
C LEU A 20 20.36 -12.07 -11.57
N GLU A 21 21.29 -11.98 -10.60
CA GLU A 21 22.64 -12.51 -10.74
C GLU A 21 22.64 -14.04 -10.94
N ASP A 22 21.80 -14.76 -10.21
CA ASP A 22 21.68 -16.21 -10.33
C ASP A 22 21.04 -16.59 -11.67
N TRP A 23 19.98 -15.92 -12.09
CA TRP A 23 19.40 -16.11 -13.42
C TRP A 23 20.42 -15.86 -14.54
N LEU A 24 21.24 -14.82 -14.44
CA LEU A 24 22.31 -14.52 -15.41
C LEU A 24 23.33 -15.66 -15.50
N LYS A 25 23.79 -16.20 -14.36
CA LYS A 25 24.71 -17.35 -14.32
C LYS A 25 24.13 -18.58 -15.02
N GLU A 26 22.86 -18.91 -14.70
CA GLU A 26 22.14 -20.04 -15.30
C GLU A 26 21.95 -19.88 -16.81
N ASN A 27 21.92 -18.64 -17.32
CA ASN A 27 21.78 -18.34 -18.74
C ASN A 27 23.12 -18.05 -19.44
N GLY A 28 24.29 -18.38 -18.80
CA GLY A 28 25.62 -18.23 -19.37
C GLY A 28 26.12 -16.78 -19.47
N GLU A 29 25.53 -15.88 -18.67
CA GLU A 29 25.84 -14.45 -18.60
C GLU A 29 26.63 -14.09 -17.34
N LYS A 30 27.36 -12.98 -17.38
CA LYS A 30 28.17 -12.53 -16.24
C LYS A 30 27.29 -11.90 -15.15
N PRO A 31 27.40 -12.31 -13.86
CA PRO A 31 26.54 -11.82 -12.77
C PRO A 31 26.53 -10.30 -12.58
N PHE A 32 27.69 -9.63 -12.80
CA PHE A 32 27.79 -8.18 -12.66
C PHE A 32 26.84 -7.39 -13.59
N ARG A 33 26.31 -8.04 -14.64
CA ARG A 33 25.30 -7.45 -15.53
C ARG A 33 23.99 -7.14 -14.80
N ALA A 34 23.68 -7.79 -13.68
CA ALA A 34 22.54 -7.49 -12.85
C ALA A 34 22.54 -6.01 -12.39
N ALA A 35 23.70 -5.50 -11.96
CA ALA A 35 23.82 -4.10 -11.57
C ALA A 35 23.53 -3.12 -12.73
N GLN A 36 23.95 -3.48 -13.95
CA GLN A 36 23.67 -2.67 -15.15
C GLN A 36 22.18 -2.71 -15.50
N ILE A 37 21.55 -3.88 -15.41
CA ILE A 37 20.11 -4.03 -15.63
C ILE A 37 19.33 -3.22 -14.60
N PHE A 38 19.69 -3.28 -13.30
CA PHE A 38 19.06 -2.46 -12.26
C PHE A 38 19.19 -0.97 -12.52
N ASP A 39 20.34 -0.49 -13.00
CA ASP A 39 20.53 0.90 -13.39
C ASP A 39 19.55 1.32 -14.50
N TRP A 40 19.37 0.45 -15.51
CA TRP A 40 18.40 0.70 -16.58
C TRP A 40 16.95 0.69 -16.10
N LEU A 41 16.61 -0.22 -15.18
CA LEU A 41 15.25 -0.34 -14.67
C LEU A 41 14.86 0.81 -13.74
N TYR A 42 15.75 1.19 -12.81
CA TYR A 42 15.38 2.07 -11.70
C TYR A 42 15.92 3.50 -11.82
N ASN A 43 17.08 3.70 -12.45
CA ASN A 43 17.65 5.03 -12.64
C ASN A 43 17.26 5.63 -13.99
N LYS A 44 17.36 4.85 -15.06
CA LYS A 44 17.01 5.31 -16.42
C LYS A 44 15.54 5.05 -16.76
N ARG A 45 14.91 4.06 -16.12
CA ARG A 45 13.49 3.71 -16.28
C ARG A 45 13.08 3.52 -17.73
N VAL A 46 13.87 2.72 -18.44
CA VAL A 46 13.67 2.42 -19.86
C VAL A 46 12.31 1.76 -20.11
N LYS A 47 11.77 1.95 -21.29
CA LYS A 47 10.48 1.40 -21.72
C LYS A 47 10.62 0.08 -22.48
N THR A 48 11.80 -0.21 -23.01
CA THR A 48 12.11 -1.44 -23.75
C THR A 48 13.49 -1.99 -23.37
N PHE A 49 13.72 -3.30 -23.55
CA PHE A 49 15.03 -3.91 -23.32
C PHE A 49 16.07 -3.44 -24.36
N GLU A 50 15.63 -3.04 -25.55
CA GLU A 50 16.48 -2.52 -26.63
C GLU A 50 17.23 -1.26 -26.22
N GLU A 51 16.66 -0.43 -25.37
CA GLU A 51 17.27 0.81 -24.86
C GLU A 51 18.48 0.55 -23.95
N MET A 52 18.65 -0.67 -23.42
CA MET A 52 19.78 -1.05 -22.56
C MET A 52 21.09 -1.19 -23.35
N SER A 53 21.58 -0.07 -23.89
CA SER A 53 22.62 -0.01 -24.92
C SER A 53 23.99 -0.59 -24.52
N ASN A 54 24.32 -0.64 -23.23
CA ASN A 54 25.57 -1.23 -22.72
C ASN A 54 25.48 -2.75 -22.49
N LEU A 55 24.33 -3.38 -22.77
CA LEU A 55 24.14 -4.82 -22.79
C LEU A 55 24.25 -5.34 -24.23
N SER A 56 24.82 -6.54 -24.38
CA SER A 56 24.89 -7.19 -25.70
C SER A 56 23.48 -7.44 -26.26
N LYS A 57 23.35 -7.45 -27.59
CA LYS A 57 22.08 -7.78 -28.25
C LYS A 57 21.55 -9.15 -27.76
N GLY A 58 22.43 -10.18 -27.70
CA GLY A 58 22.04 -11.51 -27.23
C GLY A 58 21.47 -11.51 -25.80
N LEU A 59 22.02 -10.70 -24.88
CA LEU A 59 21.47 -10.60 -23.53
C LEU A 59 20.11 -9.85 -23.52
N ARG A 60 19.98 -8.79 -24.31
CA ARG A 60 18.69 -8.07 -24.44
C ARG A 60 17.60 -8.98 -25.01
N ASP A 61 17.93 -9.78 -26.02
CA ASP A 61 17.01 -10.76 -26.61
C ASP A 61 16.60 -11.83 -25.58
N LYS A 62 17.56 -12.34 -24.76
CA LYS A 62 17.27 -13.27 -23.66
C LYS A 62 16.35 -12.66 -22.60
N LEU A 63 16.59 -11.41 -22.20
CA LEU A 63 15.74 -10.69 -21.25
C LEU A 63 14.31 -10.55 -21.81
N ALA A 64 14.18 -10.11 -23.06
CA ALA A 64 12.89 -9.95 -23.71
C ALA A 64 12.14 -11.28 -23.91
N ALA A 65 12.86 -12.39 -24.10
CA ALA A 65 12.25 -13.72 -24.21
C ALA A 65 11.67 -14.22 -22.88
N ASN A 66 12.33 -13.94 -21.75
CA ASN A 66 12.00 -14.50 -20.45
C ASN A 66 11.15 -13.56 -19.56
N PHE A 67 11.30 -12.25 -19.68
CA PHE A 67 10.67 -11.27 -18.80
C PHE A 67 9.75 -10.30 -19.54
N ALA A 68 8.77 -9.80 -18.78
CA ALA A 68 8.05 -8.56 -19.13
C ALA A 68 8.75 -7.37 -18.47
N LEU A 69 9.02 -6.32 -19.23
CA LEU A 69 9.51 -5.05 -18.70
C LEU A 69 8.37 -4.17 -18.20
N SER A 70 7.17 -4.34 -18.74
CA SER A 70 5.97 -3.65 -18.28
C SER A 70 4.81 -4.63 -18.21
N THR A 71 4.19 -4.69 -17.04
CA THR A 71 2.99 -5.49 -16.74
C THR A 71 1.77 -4.60 -16.49
N LEU A 72 1.98 -3.28 -16.38
CA LEU A 72 0.95 -2.28 -16.12
C LEU A 72 0.83 -1.30 -17.29
N SER A 73 -0.40 -1.09 -17.77
CA SER A 73 -0.75 -0.05 -18.73
C SER A 73 -1.57 1.04 -18.03
N THR A 74 -1.20 2.31 -18.20
CA THR A 74 -2.00 3.42 -17.66
C THR A 74 -3.24 3.63 -18.52
N ILE A 75 -4.43 3.41 -17.92
CA ILE A 75 -5.72 3.64 -18.60
C ILE A 75 -6.19 5.07 -18.35
N ILE A 76 -6.16 5.49 -17.08
CA ILE A 76 -6.68 6.80 -16.65
C ILE A 76 -5.69 7.44 -15.69
N LYS A 77 -5.51 8.74 -15.84
CA LYS A 77 -4.80 9.62 -14.90
C LYS A 77 -5.76 10.76 -14.53
N GLN A 78 -6.12 10.85 -13.25
CA GLN A 78 -6.99 11.90 -12.72
C GLN A 78 -6.20 12.77 -11.77
N GLU A 79 -6.30 14.07 -11.90
CA GLU A 79 -5.63 15.03 -11.03
C GLU A 79 -6.67 15.82 -10.22
N SER A 80 -6.47 15.84 -8.91
CA SER A 80 -7.25 16.61 -7.94
C SER A 80 -6.80 18.06 -7.88
N LYS A 81 -7.67 18.93 -7.42
CA LYS A 81 -7.35 20.35 -7.16
C LYS A 81 -6.23 20.55 -6.14
N ASP A 82 -5.98 19.57 -5.27
CA ASP A 82 -4.91 19.61 -4.26
C ASP A 82 -3.56 19.04 -4.78
N GLY A 83 -3.48 18.68 -6.07
CA GLY A 83 -2.30 18.11 -6.71
C GLY A 83 -2.15 16.60 -6.52
N THR A 84 -3.11 15.93 -5.87
CA THR A 84 -3.13 14.47 -5.79
C THR A 84 -3.45 13.88 -7.17
N ILE A 85 -2.73 12.82 -7.56
CA ILE A 85 -2.96 12.16 -8.84
C ILE A 85 -3.33 10.70 -8.59
N LYS A 86 -4.48 10.28 -9.13
CA LYS A 86 -4.91 8.88 -9.14
C LYS A 86 -4.67 8.27 -10.51
N PHE A 87 -3.98 7.14 -10.52
CA PHE A 87 -3.74 6.33 -11.70
C PHE A 87 -4.63 5.10 -11.65
N LEU A 88 -5.30 4.79 -12.75
CA LEU A 88 -5.92 3.49 -13.01
C LEU A 88 -4.99 2.74 -13.96
N PHE A 89 -4.42 1.64 -13.48
CA PHE A 89 -3.57 0.75 -14.25
C PHE A 89 -4.33 -0.53 -14.61
N GLN A 90 -4.19 -0.97 -15.87
CA GLN A 90 -4.62 -2.29 -16.30
C GLN A 90 -3.46 -3.27 -16.22
N LEU A 91 -3.71 -4.43 -15.65
CA LEU A 91 -2.82 -5.57 -15.56
C LEU A 91 -2.90 -6.42 -16.84
N GLN A 92 -1.88 -7.27 -17.08
CA GLN A 92 -1.83 -8.14 -18.28
C GLN A 92 -3.00 -9.13 -18.38
N ASP A 93 -3.61 -9.48 -17.26
CA ASP A 93 -4.78 -10.38 -17.21
C ASP A 93 -6.13 -9.66 -17.36
N GLY A 94 -6.10 -8.35 -17.62
CA GLY A 94 -7.27 -7.52 -17.85
C GLY A 94 -7.90 -6.92 -16.58
N TYR A 95 -7.44 -7.27 -15.39
CA TYR A 95 -7.87 -6.59 -14.17
C TYR A 95 -7.26 -5.19 -14.09
N SER A 96 -7.91 -4.32 -13.32
CA SER A 96 -7.43 -2.96 -13.06
C SER A 96 -7.14 -2.75 -11.59
N ILE A 97 -6.19 -1.86 -11.31
CA ILE A 97 -5.81 -1.41 -9.96
C ILE A 97 -5.64 0.09 -9.92
N GLU A 98 -5.78 0.68 -8.74
CA GLU A 98 -5.54 2.11 -8.53
C GLU A 98 -4.31 2.35 -7.67
N THR A 99 -3.57 3.40 -8.02
CA THR A 99 -2.39 3.90 -7.32
C THR A 99 -2.53 5.40 -7.18
N VAL A 100 -2.12 5.97 -6.04
CA VAL A 100 -2.28 7.40 -5.78
C VAL A 100 -0.94 8.04 -5.48
N LEU A 101 -0.63 9.13 -6.20
CA LEU A 101 0.46 10.05 -5.89
C LEU A 101 -0.11 11.20 -5.05
N MET A 102 0.43 11.40 -3.86
CA MET A 102 0.10 12.49 -2.95
C MET A 102 1.29 13.43 -2.82
N ARG A 103 1.04 14.73 -2.97
CA ARG A 103 2.07 15.76 -2.82
C ARG A 103 2.02 16.34 -1.41
N HIS A 104 3.16 16.40 -0.75
CA HIS A 104 3.32 16.97 0.58
C HIS A 104 4.52 17.92 0.60
N GLU A 105 4.57 18.82 1.57
CA GLU A 105 5.73 19.70 1.78
C GLU A 105 7.04 18.93 2.03
N TYR A 106 6.93 17.74 2.61
CA TYR A 106 8.08 16.85 2.89
C TYR A 106 8.41 15.92 1.71
N GLY A 107 7.70 16.00 0.58
CA GLY A 107 7.96 15.25 -0.65
C GLY A 107 6.76 14.46 -1.17
N ASN A 108 6.99 13.69 -2.23
CA ASN A 108 5.96 12.92 -2.92
C ASN A 108 5.78 11.54 -2.31
N SER A 109 4.54 11.18 -1.94
CA SER A 109 4.17 9.90 -1.36
C SER A 109 3.32 9.09 -2.34
N VAL A 110 3.62 7.80 -2.51
CA VAL A 110 2.84 6.90 -3.36
C VAL A 110 2.08 5.90 -2.51
N CYS A 111 0.76 5.87 -2.67
CA CYS A 111 -0.11 4.84 -2.08
C CYS A 111 -0.25 3.68 -3.07
N VAL A 112 0.32 2.53 -2.71
CA VAL A 112 0.35 1.33 -3.57
C VAL A 112 -0.70 0.30 -3.17
N THR A 113 -1.21 -0.39 -4.18
CA THR A 113 -2.16 -1.50 -4.11
C THR A 113 -1.41 -2.83 -4.06
N THR A 114 -1.91 -3.81 -3.30
CA THR A 114 -1.29 -5.14 -3.15
C THR A 114 -2.15 -6.29 -3.67
N GLN A 115 -3.42 -6.04 -3.96
CA GLN A 115 -4.38 -7.05 -4.42
C GLN A 115 -5.34 -6.45 -5.44
N VAL A 116 -5.94 -7.30 -6.26
CA VAL A 116 -7.13 -6.94 -7.04
C VAL A 116 -8.35 -7.24 -6.18
N GLY A 117 -8.95 -6.18 -5.60
CA GLY A 117 -9.99 -6.30 -4.59
C GLY A 117 -9.44 -6.69 -3.20
N CYS A 118 -10.32 -6.93 -2.23
CA CYS A 118 -9.96 -7.26 -0.86
C CYS A 118 -11.00 -8.18 -0.21
N ARG A 119 -10.57 -9.22 0.49
CA ARG A 119 -11.47 -10.16 1.19
C ARG A 119 -11.71 -9.85 2.65
N ILE A 120 -11.07 -8.83 3.21
CA ILE A 120 -11.19 -8.49 4.63
C ILE A 120 -12.60 -8.08 5.02
N GLY A 121 -13.33 -7.43 4.09
CA GLY A 121 -14.75 -7.15 4.26
C GLY A 121 -15.06 -5.95 5.15
N CYS A 122 -14.11 -5.01 5.36
CA CYS A 122 -14.36 -3.78 6.11
C CYS A 122 -15.59 -3.06 5.55
N THR A 123 -16.57 -2.79 6.40
CA THR A 123 -17.90 -2.35 5.99
C THR A 123 -17.93 -0.92 5.43
N PHE A 124 -16.90 -0.12 5.71
CA PHE A 124 -16.75 1.26 5.26
C PHE A 124 -15.86 1.40 4.00
N CYS A 125 -15.24 0.31 3.51
CA CYS A 125 -14.23 0.39 2.45
C CYS A 125 -14.77 -0.08 1.10
N ALA A 126 -14.56 0.74 0.05
CA ALA A 126 -14.94 0.41 -1.32
C ALA A 126 -14.15 -0.76 -1.92
N SER A 127 -12.89 -0.96 -1.50
CA SER A 127 -12.02 -2.04 -1.99
C SER A 127 -12.58 -3.44 -1.72
N THR A 128 -13.54 -3.58 -0.78
CA THR A 128 -14.14 -4.87 -0.41
C THR A 128 -15.39 -5.22 -1.19
N LEU A 129 -15.97 -4.29 -1.98
CA LEU A 129 -17.24 -4.45 -2.68
C LEU A 129 -17.23 -5.62 -3.68
N GLY A 130 -16.13 -5.80 -4.40
CA GLY A 130 -15.96 -6.87 -5.39
C GLY A 130 -15.31 -8.16 -4.84
N GLY A 131 -14.97 -8.20 -3.55
CA GLY A 131 -14.16 -9.27 -2.96
C GLY A 131 -12.76 -9.35 -3.55
N LEU A 132 -11.97 -10.33 -3.12
CA LEU A 132 -10.64 -10.59 -3.65
C LEU A 132 -10.73 -11.37 -4.97
N LYS A 133 -10.06 -10.90 -6.01
CA LYS A 133 -9.88 -11.61 -7.29
C LYS A 133 -8.54 -12.36 -7.30
N ARG A 134 -7.43 -11.65 -7.01
CA ARG A 134 -6.11 -12.24 -6.84
C ARG A 134 -5.15 -11.33 -6.08
N HIS A 135 -4.06 -11.90 -5.64
CA HIS A 135 -2.89 -11.18 -5.16
C HIS A 135 -2.11 -10.57 -6.33
N LEU A 136 -1.48 -9.42 -6.10
CA LEU A 136 -0.48 -8.89 -7.03
C LEU A 136 0.86 -9.58 -6.82
N LEU A 137 1.59 -9.77 -7.91
CA LEU A 137 2.99 -10.17 -7.88
C LEU A 137 3.87 -9.01 -7.37
N ALA A 138 5.01 -9.32 -6.80
CA ALA A 138 5.93 -8.29 -6.30
C ALA A 138 6.30 -7.25 -7.38
N GLY A 139 6.57 -7.70 -8.60
CA GLY A 139 6.88 -6.83 -9.73
C GLY A 139 5.74 -5.89 -10.11
N GLU A 140 4.47 -6.35 -10.01
CA GLU A 140 3.30 -5.50 -10.26
C GLU A 140 3.16 -4.41 -9.17
N ILE A 141 3.58 -4.69 -7.92
CA ILE A 141 3.59 -3.68 -6.85
C ILE A 141 4.72 -2.68 -7.07
N VAL A 142 5.93 -3.15 -7.44
CA VAL A 142 7.09 -2.30 -7.76
C VAL A 142 6.79 -1.38 -8.94
N GLU A 143 6.18 -1.93 -9.99
CA GLU A 143 5.92 -1.19 -11.22
C GLU A 143 4.97 -0.02 -11.02
N GLN A 144 4.03 -0.08 -10.06
CA GLN A 144 3.21 1.08 -9.67
C GLN A 144 4.09 2.28 -9.32
N VAL A 145 5.12 2.05 -8.49
CA VAL A 145 6.04 3.12 -8.06
C VAL A 145 6.90 3.61 -9.22
N VAL A 146 7.37 2.71 -10.09
CA VAL A 146 8.16 3.07 -11.27
C VAL A 146 7.34 3.93 -12.24
N LYS A 147 6.08 3.57 -12.51
CA LYS A 147 5.17 4.35 -13.37
C LYS A 147 4.89 5.75 -12.81
N VAL A 148 4.68 5.86 -11.50
CA VAL A 148 4.53 7.16 -10.84
C VAL A 148 5.83 7.96 -10.92
N GLN A 149 7.00 7.33 -10.71
CA GLN A 149 8.29 7.99 -10.84
C GLN A 149 8.53 8.51 -12.25
N GLN A 150 8.17 7.74 -13.30
CA GLN A 150 8.25 8.22 -14.70
C GLN A 150 7.43 9.49 -14.93
N THR A 151 6.27 9.63 -14.27
CA THR A 151 5.49 10.86 -14.32
C THR A 151 6.18 12.02 -13.60
N LEU A 152 6.84 11.74 -12.47
CA LEU A 152 7.57 12.77 -11.71
C LEU A 152 8.88 13.19 -12.39
N ASP A 153 9.50 12.32 -13.19
CA ASP A 153 10.69 12.65 -13.97
C ASP A 153 10.44 13.81 -14.96
N GLU A 154 9.21 13.91 -15.49
CA GLU A 154 8.82 14.98 -16.41
C GLU A 154 8.93 16.39 -15.77
N VAL A 155 8.85 16.46 -14.43
CA VAL A 155 8.95 17.69 -13.64
C VAL A 155 10.17 17.70 -12.71
N SER A 156 11.13 16.80 -12.95
CA SER A 156 12.37 16.66 -12.17
C SER A 156 12.14 16.42 -10.66
N GLU A 157 11.07 15.75 -10.30
CA GLU A 157 10.74 15.34 -8.93
C GLU A 157 10.98 13.84 -8.71
N ARG A 158 10.93 13.40 -7.46
CA ARG A 158 11.09 11.98 -7.12
C ARG A 158 10.04 11.52 -6.14
N VAL A 159 9.74 10.22 -6.18
CA VAL A 159 9.05 9.54 -5.09
C VAL A 159 9.98 9.50 -3.88
N SER A 160 9.50 9.98 -2.74
CA SER A 160 10.25 10.02 -1.49
C SER A 160 9.66 9.11 -0.41
N HIS A 161 8.36 8.84 -0.45
CA HIS A 161 7.63 8.05 0.54
C HIS A 161 6.71 7.03 -0.12
N ILE A 162 6.48 5.93 0.57
CA ILE A 162 5.51 4.90 0.14
C ILE A 162 4.60 4.55 1.31
N VAL A 163 3.30 4.45 1.03
CA VAL A 163 2.32 3.88 1.95
C VAL A 163 1.63 2.69 1.29
N ILE A 164 1.65 1.55 1.95
CA ILE A 164 0.97 0.34 1.48
C ILE A 164 -0.42 0.33 2.13
N MET A 165 -1.31 1.16 1.57
CA MET A 165 -2.66 1.44 2.07
C MET A 165 -3.68 1.54 0.93
N GLY A 166 -3.33 1.09 -0.28
CA GLY A 166 -4.21 1.01 -1.42
C GLY A 166 -5.18 -0.16 -1.34
N ILE A 167 -5.58 -0.70 -2.49
CA ILE A 167 -6.50 -1.83 -2.55
C ILE A 167 -5.82 -3.10 -2.03
N GLY A 168 -6.47 -3.79 -1.07
CA GLY A 168 -6.02 -5.06 -0.54
C GLY A 168 -5.49 -5.00 0.89
N GLU A 169 -5.23 -6.19 1.45
CA GLU A 169 -4.58 -6.39 2.73
C GLU A 169 -3.13 -6.87 2.50
N PRO A 170 -2.13 -6.06 2.81
CA PRO A 170 -0.74 -6.43 2.53
C PRO A 170 -0.29 -7.72 3.21
N PHE A 171 -0.78 -7.98 4.42
CA PHE A 171 -0.41 -9.18 5.18
C PHE A 171 -1.10 -10.44 4.66
N ASP A 172 -2.14 -10.31 3.85
CA ASP A 172 -2.75 -11.40 3.10
C ASP A 172 -1.93 -11.75 1.83
N ASN A 173 -1.12 -10.80 1.34
CA ASN A 173 -0.16 -10.98 0.25
C ASN A 173 1.28 -10.80 0.75
N TYR A 174 1.62 -11.45 1.86
CA TYR A 174 2.81 -11.17 2.66
C TYR A 174 4.12 -11.31 1.87
N ASP A 175 4.30 -12.42 1.17
CA ASP A 175 5.58 -12.73 0.51
C ASP A 175 5.88 -11.77 -0.64
N ALA A 176 4.86 -11.42 -1.45
CA ALA A 176 5.01 -10.44 -2.53
C ALA A 176 5.25 -9.02 -1.95
N MET A 177 4.57 -8.66 -0.87
CA MET A 177 4.80 -7.41 -0.15
C MET A 177 6.21 -7.33 0.41
N MET A 178 6.72 -8.41 1.04
CA MET A 178 8.08 -8.45 1.57
C MET A 178 9.13 -8.36 0.45
N ASN A 179 8.91 -9.03 -0.69
CA ASN A 179 9.81 -8.89 -1.84
C ASN A 179 9.78 -7.47 -2.40
N PHE A 180 8.61 -6.86 -2.55
CA PHE A 180 8.47 -5.45 -2.92
C PHE A 180 9.30 -4.54 -1.99
N LEU A 181 9.19 -4.71 -0.66
CA LEU A 181 9.94 -3.90 0.31
C LEU A 181 11.45 -4.02 0.13
N LYS A 182 11.95 -5.24 -0.12
CA LYS A 182 13.38 -5.47 -0.37
C LYS A 182 13.87 -4.81 -1.65
N VAL A 183 13.08 -4.91 -2.75
CA VAL A 183 13.43 -4.30 -4.04
C VAL A 183 13.41 -2.77 -3.95
N ILE A 184 12.35 -2.18 -3.38
CA ILE A 184 12.15 -0.72 -3.37
C ILE A 184 13.15 0.01 -2.46
N ASN A 185 13.57 -0.64 -1.36
CA ASN A 185 14.55 -0.11 -0.41
C ASN A 185 16.00 -0.34 -0.86
N HIS A 186 16.24 -1.21 -1.85
CA HIS A 186 17.59 -1.57 -2.28
C HIS A 186 18.33 -0.34 -2.84
N GLU A 187 19.62 -0.19 -2.51
CA GLU A 187 20.46 0.94 -2.93
C GLU A 187 20.57 1.11 -4.45
N LYS A 188 20.56 -0.01 -5.21
CA LYS A 188 20.56 -0.03 -6.68
C LYS A 188 19.16 0.07 -7.29
N GLY A 189 18.09 0.05 -6.48
CA GLY A 189 16.71 0.24 -6.90
C GLY A 189 16.31 1.71 -6.85
N LEU A 190 15.04 1.99 -6.50
CA LEU A 190 14.58 3.37 -6.27
C LEU A 190 15.15 4.00 -4.99
N ASN A 191 15.81 3.20 -4.15
CA ASN A 191 16.52 3.60 -2.96
C ASN A 191 15.64 4.45 -2.00
N ILE A 192 14.41 3.99 -1.78
CA ILE A 192 13.51 4.64 -0.83
C ILE A 192 13.84 4.12 0.57
N GLY A 193 14.29 5.02 1.43
CA GLY A 193 14.73 4.67 2.78
C GLY A 193 13.61 3.98 3.57
N ALA A 194 13.94 2.93 4.34
CA ALA A 194 12.97 2.14 5.08
C ALA A 194 12.04 2.98 5.99
N ARG A 195 12.57 4.07 6.59
CA ARG A 195 11.77 4.99 7.44
C ARG A 195 10.77 5.85 6.66
N HIS A 196 10.86 5.87 5.34
CA HIS A 196 9.92 6.54 4.43
C HIS A 196 8.87 5.58 3.87
N ILE A 197 8.87 4.33 4.31
CA ILE A 197 7.89 3.32 3.91
C ILE A 197 6.99 3.01 5.10
N THR A 198 5.67 2.98 4.86
CA THR A 198 4.67 2.60 5.86
C THR A 198 3.89 1.40 5.35
N VAL A 199 3.84 0.33 6.15
CA VAL A 199 2.98 -0.84 5.90
C VAL A 199 1.82 -0.77 6.88
N SER A 200 0.59 -0.91 6.40
CA SER A 200 -0.62 -0.96 7.22
C SER A 200 -1.29 -2.33 7.09
N THR A 201 -1.85 -2.83 8.18
CA THR A 201 -2.63 -4.09 8.19
C THR A 201 -3.95 -3.93 8.93
N SER A 202 -4.95 -4.67 8.49
CA SER A 202 -6.22 -4.83 9.20
C SER A 202 -6.12 -5.71 10.46
N GLY A 203 -4.96 -6.37 10.67
CA GLY A 203 -4.69 -7.15 11.87
C GLY A 203 -4.69 -8.67 11.66
N ILE A 204 -4.00 -9.17 10.63
CA ILE A 204 -3.71 -10.61 10.49
C ILE A 204 -2.61 -10.97 11.50
N VAL A 205 -3.04 -11.39 12.70
CA VAL A 205 -2.19 -11.53 13.89
C VAL A 205 -0.93 -12.38 13.67
N PRO A 206 -0.97 -13.58 13.06
CA PRO A 206 0.26 -14.36 12.84
C PRO A 206 1.30 -13.63 12.00
N LYS A 207 0.85 -12.81 11.04
CA LYS A 207 1.75 -12.04 10.18
C LYS A 207 2.33 -10.80 10.88
N ILE A 208 1.69 -10.29 11.93
CA ILE A 208 2.27 -9.22 12.77
C ILE A 208 3.49 -9.76 13.53
N TYR A 209 3.41 -10.96 14.11
CA TYR A 209 4.55 -11.60 14.76
C TYR A 209 5.69 -11.84 13.75
N GLN A 210 5.36 -12.41 12.58
CA GLN A 210 6.34 -12.64 11.52
C GLN A 210 7.02 -11.32 11.09
N PHE A 211 6.25 -10.24 10.90
CA PHE A 211 6.78 -8.93 10.51
C PHE A 211 7.66 -8.29 11.61
N ALA A 212 7.33 -8.51 12.87
CA ALA A 212 8.14 -8.06 13.99
C ALA A 212 9.52 -8.75 14.02
N ASP A 213 9.57 -10.04 13.66
CA ASP A 213 10.81 -10.82 13.61
C ASP A 213 11.74 -10.43 12.45
N GLU A 214 11.21 -9.84 11.38
CA GLU A 214 12.03 -9.26 10.29
C GLU A 214 12.86 -8.04 10.73
N GLN A 215 12.54 -7.40 11.85
CA GLN A 215 13.24 -6.25 12.45
C GLN A 215 13.53 -5.09 11.48
N LEU A 216 12.66 -4.89 10.50
CA LEU A 216 12.80 -3.84 9.49
C LEU A 216 12.60 -2.45 10.10
N GLN A 217 13.33 -1.45 9.55
CA GLN A 217 13.18 -0.04 9.96
C GLN A 217 11.99 0.66 9.26
N ILE A 218 10.99 -0.10 8.85
CA ILE A 218 9.76 0.35 8.17
C ILE A 218 8.75 0.82 9.21
N ASN A 219 7.94 1.83 8.89
CA ASN A 219 6.85 2.27 9.75
C ASN A 219 5.70 1.25 9.67
N PHE A 220 5.19 0.86 10.83
CA PHE A 220 4.11 -0.09 10.94
C PHE A 220 2.83 0.59 11.42
N ALA A 221 1.73 0.34 10.71
CA ALA A 221 0.41 0.83 11.05
C ALA A 221 -0.60 -0.32 11.19
N VAL A 222 -1.56 -0.15 12.09
CA VAL A 222 -2.66 -1.08 12.32
C VAL A 222 -3.98 -0.34 12.20
N SER A 223 -4.84 -0.81 11.29
CA SER A 223 -6.22 -0.36 11.17
C SER A 223 -7.03 -0.88 12.35
N LEU A 224 -7.24 -0.02 13.36
CA LEU A 224 -7.90 -0.40 14.61
C LEU A 224 -9.41 -0.13 14.56
N HIS A 225 -9.80 1.09 14.26
CA HIS A 225 -11.15 1.63 14.00
C HIS A 225 -12.19 1.45 15.12
N ALA A 226 -11.92 0.66 16.15
CA ALA A 226 -12.79 0.52 17.33
C ALA A 226 -11.98 0.09 18.56
N PRO A 227 -12.38 0.51 19.78
CA PRO A 227 -11.64 0.19 21.00
C PRO A 227 -12.08 -1.12 21.67
N ASN A 228 -13.17 -1.75 21.21
CA ASN A 228 -13.67 -3.01 21.77
C ASN A 228 -13.99 -4.03 20.68
N GLN A 229 -14.13 -5.29 21.09
CA GLN A 229 -14.31 -6.42 20.20
C GLN A 229 -15.60 -6.35 19.37
N GLU A 230 -16.72 -5.98 20.01
CA GLU A 230 -18.04 -5.92 19.36
C GLU A 230 -18.08 -4.87 18.26
N ALA A 231 -17.71 -3.63 18.58
CA ALA A 231 -17.67 -2.53 17.63
C ALA A 231 -16.67 -2.85 16.49
N ARG A 232 -15.52 -3.47 16.81
CA ARG A 232 -14.55 -3.82 15.79
C ARG A 232 -15.07 -4.91 14.85
N GLN A 233 -15.77 -5.92 15.35
CA GLN A 233 -16.37 -6.97 14.52
C GLN A 233 -17.44 -6.43 13.57
N LYS A 234 -18.19 -5.41 14.01
CA LYS A 234 -19.20 -4.73 13.17
C LYS A 234 -18.55 -4.00 11.99
N LEU A 235 -17.46 -3.27 12.25
CA LEU A 235 -16.76 -2.48 11.23
C LEU A 235 -15.78 -3.31 10.38
N MET A 236 -15.12 -4.28 11.00
CA MET A 236 -14.04 -5.06 10.42
C MET A 236 -14.24 -6.56 10.70
N PRO A 237 -14.87 -7.30 9.78
CA PRO A 237 -15.15 -8.74 9.96
C PRO A 237 -13.92 -9.61 10.27
N ILE A 238 -12.70 -9.16 9.95
CA ILE A 238 -11.45 -9.84 10.32
C ILE A 238 -11.32 -10.06 11.85
N ALA A 239 -11.97 -9.21 12.65
CA ALA A 239 -11.99 -9.34 14.11
C ALA A 239 -12.77 -10.57 14.61
N ARG A 240 -13.46 -11.30 13.72
CA ARG A 240 -14.04 -12.62 14.03
C ARG A 240 -12.98 -13.72 14.00
N ALA A 241 -11.98 -13.57 13.12
CA ALA A 241 -10.88 -14.52 13.00
C ALA A 241 -9.75 -14.23 14.00
N TYR A 242 -9.49 -12.95 14.28
CA TYR A 242 -8.46 -12.48 15.20
C TYR A 242 -9.07 -11.49 16.20
N LYS A 243 -9.18 -11.93 17.45
CA LYS A 243 -9.77 -11.10 18.52
C LYS A 243 -8.92 -9.86 18.77
N LEU A 244 -9.58 -8.81 19.27
CA LEU A 244 -8.90 -7.55 19.59
C LEU A 244 -7.78 -7.75 20.62
N GLU A 245 -7.98 -8.60 21.61
CA GLU A 245 -6.97 -8.94 22.61
C GLU A 245 -5.71 -9.53 21.97
N GLU A 246 -5.87 -10.54 21.09
CA GLU A 246 -4.76 -11.17 20.34
C GLU A 246 -4.03 -10.15 19.46
N LEU A 247 -4.78 -9.24 18.82
CA LEU A 247 -4.20 -8.16 18.03
C LEU A 247 -3.35 -7.23 18.91
N MET A 248 -3.85 -6.83 20.07
CA MET A 248 -3.13 -5.96 21.00
C MET A 248 -1.89 -6.63 21.59
N GLU A 249 -1.92 -7.93 21.84
CA GLU A 249 -0.74 -8.70 22.23
C GLU A 249 0.32 -8.72 21.13
N ALA A 250 -0.07 -8.97 19.87
CA ALA A 250 0.85 -8.93 18.74
C ALA A 250 1.48 -7.54 18.53
N VAL A 251 0.70 -6.48 18.73
CA VAL A 251 1.21 -5.09 18.69
C VAL A 251 2.21 -4.81 19.81
N ARG A 252 1.93 -5.29 21.05
CA ARG A 252 2.89 -5.18 22.17
C ARG A 252 4.17 -5.95 21.87
N TYR A 253 4.05 -7.16 21.32
CA TYR A 253 5.21 -7.92 20.86
C TYR A 253 6.03 -7.15 19.84
N TYR A 254 5.37 -6.61 18.78
CA TYR A 254 6.04 -5.79 17.76
C TYR A 254 6.81 -4.63 18.37
N THR A 255 6.17 -3.82 19.23
CA THR A 255 6.80 -2.64 19.84
C THR A 255 7.97 -3.02 20.75
N LYS A 256 7.84 -4.13 21.51
CA LYS A 256 8.92 -4.66 22.37
C LYS A 256 10.08 -5.21 21.53
N LYS A 257 9.79 -6.01 20.51
CA LYS A 257 10.79 -6.68 19.66
C LYS A 257 11.63 -5.69 18.83
N THR A 258 10.94 -4.72 18.24
CA THR A 258 11.57 -3.77 17.30
C THR A 258 12.03 -2.46 17.95
N GLY A 259 11.54 -2.14 19.14
CA GLY A 259 11.72 -0.84 19.80
C GLY A 259 11.00 0.32 19.08
N ARG A 260 10.22 0.02 18.02
CA ARG A 260 9.59 1.02 17.17
C ARG A 260 8.16 1.34 17.63
N ARG A 261 7.73 2.55 17.29
CA ARG A 261 6.35 3.01 17.47
C ARG A 261 5.43 2.35 16.45
N VAL A 262 4.23 1.94 16.87
CA VAL A 262 3.13 1.57 15.98
C VAL A 262 2.23 2.79 15.74
N SER A 263 1.65 2.91 14.54
CA SER A 263 0.57 3.87 14.27
C SER A 263 -0.76 3.13 14.25
N PHE A 264 -1.75 3.63 15.01
CA PHE A 264 -3.13 3.16 14.92
C PHE A 264 -3.90 4.07 13.98
N GLU A 265 -4.37 3.50 12.87
CA GLU A 265 -5.30 4.17 11.96
C GLU A 265 -6.70 4.02 12.53
N TYR A 266 -7.38 5.14 12.79
CA TYR A 266 -8.70 5.16 13.40
C TYR A 266 -9.66 5.99 12.56
N GLY A 267 -10.51 5.30 11.78
CA GLY A 267 -11.57 5.92 10.99
C GLY A 267 -12.69 6.42 11.89
N LEU A 268 -12.98 7.71 11.84
CA LEU A 268 -14.09 8.32 12.59
C LEU A 268 -15.37 8.31 11.75
N MET A 269 -16.42 7.69 12.28
CA MET A 269 -17.73 7.51 11.65
C MET A 269 -18.79 8.03 12.61
N SER A 270 -19.61 8.98 12.14
CA SER A 270 -20.60 9.68 12.98
C SER A 270 -21.62 8.71 13.58
N GLY A 271 -21.74 8.75 14.90
CA GLY A 271 -22.68 7.92 15.65
C GLY A 271 -22.26 6.45 15.81
N GLU A 272 -21.12 6.01 15.23
CA GLU A 272 -20.65 4.63 15.34
C GLU A 272 -19.48 4.49 16.34
N ASN A 273 -18.45 5.35 16.21
CA ASN A 273 -17.21 5.19 16.96
C ASN A 273 -16.52 6.52 17.30
N ASP A 274 -17.26 7.63 17.33
CA ASP A 274 -16.71 8.98 17.43
C ASP A 274 -17.03 9.72 18.73
N SER A 275 -17.70 9.06 19.73
CA SER A 275 -18.02 9.72 20.99
C SER A 275 -16.82 9.91 21.92
N VAL A 276 -16.94 10.80 22.91
CA VAL A 276 -15.89 11.05 23.92
C VAL A 276 -15.64 9.81 24.78
N GLU A 277 -16.68 9.05 25.10
CA GLU A 277 -16.61 7.81 25.88
C GLU A 277 -15.78 6.76 25.12
N ILE A 278 -15.98 6.67 23.81
CA ILE A 278 -15.20 5.78 22.94
C ILE A 278 -13.72 6.23 22.87
N ALA A 279 -13.45 7.54 22.91
CA ALA A 279 -12.09 8.05 23.00
C ALA A 279 -11.40 7.71 24.32
N GLU A 280 -12.13 7.72 25.45
CA GLU A 280 -11.62 7.26 26.75
C GLU A 280 -11.33 5.75 26.71
N GLU A 281 -12.25 4.95 26.16
CA GLU A 281 -12.07 3.50 25.99
C GLU A 281 -10.84 3.18 25.11
N LEU A 282 -10.67 3.89 23.99
CA LEU A 282 -9.50 3.78 23.11
C LEU A 282 -8.21 4.11 23.88
N SER A 283 -8.23 5.19 24.65
CA SER A 283 -7.08 5.61 25.46
C SER A 283 -6.67 4.52 26.46
N ALA A 284 -7.66 3.89 27.11
CA ALA A 284 -7.42 2.79 28.04
C ALA A 284 -6.82 1.56 27.35
N LEU A 285 -7.36 1.19 26.17
CA LEU A 285 -6.90 0.02 25.38
C LEU A 285 -5.43 0.13 24.99
N ILE A 286 -4.99 1.30 24.51
CA ILE A 286 -3.64 1.51 23.99
C ILE A 286 -2.64 2.05 25.03
N LYS A 287 -3.08 2.18 26.28
CA LYS A 287 -2.24 2.66 27.39
C LYS A 287 -0.97 1.83 27.53
N GLY A 288 0.17 2.50 27.65
CA GLY A 288 1.47 1.85 27.82
C GLY A 288 2.09 1.31 26.52
N ILE A 289 1.41 1.42 25.38
CA ILE A 289 1.99 1.07 24.07
C ILE A 289 2.69 2.31 23.49
N LYS A 290 3.91 2.11 22.96
CA LYS A 290 4.60 3.14 22.20
C LYS A 290 3.90 3.34 20.86
N CYS A 291 2.93 4.25 20.81
CA CYS A 291 2.06 4.42 19.64
C CYS A 291 1.83 5.87 19.25
N HIS A 292 1.18 6.02 18.12
CA HIS A 292 0.58 7.24 17.60
C HIS A 292 -0.80 6.89 17.03
N VAL A 293 -1.77 7.77 17.16
CA VAL A 293 -3.11 7.59 16.57
C VAL A 293 -3.30 8.58 15.43
N ASN A 294 -3.66 8.05 14.24
CA ASN A 294 -4.10 8.85 13.11
C ASN A 294 -5.62 8.81 13.04
N LEU A 295 -6.28 9.93 13.32
CA LEU A 295 -7.72 10.09 13.15
C LEU A 295 -8.02 10.37 11.69
N ILE A 296 -8.87 9.55 11.10
CA ILE A 296 -9.25 9.63 9.68
C ILE A 296 -10.77 9.82 9.62
N PRO A 297 -11.29 11.04 9.46
CA PRO A 297 -12.72 11.21 9.18
C PRO A 297 -13.09 10.38 7.95
N VAL A 298 -14.14 9.54 8.05
CA VAL A 298 -14.53 8.64 6.97
C VAL A 298 -14.82 9.42 5.69
N ASN A 299 -14.36 8.89 4.57
CA ASN A 299 -14.65 9.44 3.25
C ASN A 299 -15.93 8.83 2.69
N TYR A 300 -16.67 9.63 1.92
CA TYR A 300 -17.90 9.18 1.30
C TYR A 300 -17.66 8.05 0.29
N VAL A 301 -18.40 6.96 0.44
CA VAL A 301 -18.47 5.84 -0.49
C VAL A 301 -19.96 5.62 -0.82
N PRO A 302 -20.38 5.76 -2.08
CA PRO A 302 -21.81 5.71 -2.46
C PRO A 302 -22.55 4.45 -2.01
N GLU A 303 -21.85 3.31 -1.94
CA GLU A 303 -22.43 2.01 -1.57
C GLU A 303 -22.34 1.73 -0.05
N ARG A 304 -22.00 2.73 0.77
CA ARG A 304 -21.82 2.61 2.22
C ARG A 304 -22.56 3.73 2.96
N ASP A 305 -23.24 3.38 4.04
CA ASP A 305 -24.11 4.30 4.79
C ASP A 305 -23.39 5.10 5.88
N TYR A 306 -22.04 5.11 5.88
CA TYR A 306 -21.27 5.81 6.91
C TYR A 306 -21.21 7.30 6.66
N VAL A 307 -21.51 8.07 7.71
CA VAL A 307 -21.52 9.53 7.69
C VAL A 307 -20.23 10.05 8.33
N ARG A 308 -19.67 11.08 7.71
CA ARG A 308 -18.48 11.77 8.23
C ARG A 308 -18.76 12.45 9.56
N THR A 309 -17.90 12.23 10.54
CA THR A 309 -17.95 12.89 11.84
C THR A 309 -17.80 14.42 11.72
N SER A 310 -18.56 15.18 12.49
CA SER A 310 -18.48 16.64 12.51
C SER A 310 -17.11 17.13 13.03
N ARG A 311 -16.70 18.34 12.59
CA ARG A 311 -15.42 18.92 13.04
C ARG A 311 -15.36 19.07 14.56
N SER A 312 -16.45 19.50 15.21
CA SER A 312 -16.52 19.64 16.66
C SER A 312 -16.28 18.32 17.38
N GLN A 313 -16.89 17.25 16.88
CA GLN A 313 -16.73 15.90 17.46
C GLN A 313 -15.31 15.34 17.23
N ILE A 314 -14.72 15.56 16.04
CA ILE A 314 -13.32 15.19 15.75
C ILE A 314 -12.37 15.86 16.76
N PHE A 315 -12.55 17.17 17.01
CA PHE A 315 -11.70 17.89 17.97
C PHE A 315 -11.97 17.46 19.42
N ALA A 316 -13.22 17.13 19.80
CA ALA A 316 -13.53 16.59 21.12
C ALA A 316 -12.82 15.23 21.34
N PHE A 317 -12.89 14.35 20.35
CA PHE A 317 -12.20 13.05 20.35
C PHE A 317 -10.66 13.22 20.45
N GLU A 318 -10.08 14.07 19.62
CA GLU A 318 -8.64 14.40 19.64
C GLU A 318 -8.20 14.95 21.00
N LYS A 319 -8.97 15.92 21.56
CA LYS A 319 -8.70 16.51 22.86
C LYS A 319 -8.71 15.48 23.99
N THR A 320 -9.64 14.53 23.95
CA THR A 320 -9.73 13.44 24.92
C THR A 320 -8.50 12.53 24.86
N LEU A 321 -8.07 12.12 23.66
CA LEU A 321 -6.85 11.34 23.49
C LEU A 321 -5.62 12.07 24.01
N LYS A 322 -5.48 13.38 23.69
CA LYS A 322 -4.37 14.22 24.16
C LYS A 322 -4.35 14.35 25.68
N LYS A 323 -5.54 14.55 26.31
CA LYS A 323 -5.70 14.62 27.76
C LYS A 323 -5.21 13.34 28.44
N ASN A 324 -5.40 12.19 27.80
CA ASN A 324 -4.91 10.89 28.26
C ASN A 324 -3.46 10.58 27.86
N GLY A 325 -2.72 11.57 27.37
CA GLY A 325 -1.29 11.43 27.03
C GLY A 325 -1.02 10.68 25.71
N ILE A 326 -2.03 10.50 24.84
CA ILE A 326 -1.87 9.83 23.56
C ILE A 326 -1.44 10.83 22.49
N ASN A 327 -0.38 10.51 21.77
CA ASN A 327 0.02 11.26 20.58
C ASN A 327 -0.99 11.01 19.45
N VAL A 328 -1.62 12.07 18.95
CA VAL A 328 -2.68 11.97 17.94
C VAL A 328 -2.55 13.07 16.90
N THR A 329 -2.88 12.74 15.66
CA THR A 329 -3.04 13.69 14.55
C THR A 329 -4.35 13.43 13.82
N ILE A 330 -4.96 14.49 13.30
CA ILE A 330 -6.07 14.40 12.35
C ILE A 330 -5.46 14.39 10.96
N ARG A 331 -5.70 13.32 10.21
CA ARG A 331 -5.16 13.18 8.84
C ARG A 331 -5.84 14.16 7.91
N ARG A 332 -5.04 14.93 7.19
CA ARG A 332 -5.54 15.80 6.12
C ARG A 332 -6.05 14.92 4.98
N GLU A 333 -7.25 15.22 4.53
CA GLU A 333 -7.86 14.59 3.36
C GLU A 333 -7.15 15.06 2.08
N GLN A 334 -6.91 14.13 1.14
CA GLN A 334 -6.32 14.42 -0.16
C GLN A 334 -7.06 13.62 -1.25
N GLY A 335 -7.28 14.24 -2.41
CA GLY A 335 -7.85 13.60 -3.58
C GLY A 335 -9.31 13.14 -3.43
N SER A 336 -10.08 13.71 -2.50
CA SER A 336 -11.48 13.28 -2.29
C SER A 336 -12.39 13.60 -3.47
N ASP A 337 -12.12 14.67 -4.20
CA ASP A 337 -12.86 15.10 -5.40
C ASP A 337 -12.70 14.13 -6.59
N ILE A 338 -11.65 13.30 -6.59
CA ILE A 338 -11.39 12.27 -7.59
C ILE A 338 -11.53 10.84 -7.02
N ALA A 339 -12.15 10.68 -5.84
CA ALA A 339 -12.26 9.41 -5.12
C ALA A 339 -10.91 8.69 -4.94
N ALA A 340 -9.87 9.43 -4.54
CA ALA A 340 -8.52 8.93 -4.30
C ALA A 340 -8.19 8.81 -2.80
N ALA A 341 -9.08 9.23 -1.91
CA ALA A 341 -8.85 9.16 -0.48
C ALA A 341 -8.99 7.73 0.08
N CYS A 342 -8.49 7.52 1.31
CA CYS A 342 -8.52 6.23 1.98
C CYS A 342 -9.94 5.64 2.02
N GLY A 343 -10.07 4.35 1.69
CA GLY A 343 -11.34 3.61 1.64
C GLY A 343 -12.16 3.81 0.36
N GLN A 344 -11.76 4.71 -0.56
CA GLN A 344 -12.50 5.00 -1.79
C GLN A 344 -12.03 4.21 -3.01
N LEU A 345 -10.81 3.65 -2.99
CA LEU A 345 -10.21 2.95 -4.13
C LEU A 345 -10.94 1.62 -4.40
N ARG A 346 -11.32 1.38 -5.65
CA ARG A 346 -12.07 0.19 -6.07
C ARG A 346 -11.77 -0.28 -7.49
N ALA A 347 -10.83 0.37 -8.20
CA ALA A 347 -10.43 0.05 -9.57
C ALA A 347 -11.62 0.00 -10.56
N GLN A 348 -12.58 0.90 -10.40
CA GLN A 348 -13.75 0.95 -11.26
C GLN A 348 -13.40 1.65 -12.57
N GLU A 349 -13.51 0.95 -13.69
CA GLU A 349 -13.59 1.59 -15.00
C GLU A 349 -14.90 2.39 -15.06
N ARG A 350 -14.84 3.63 -15.55
CA ARG A 350 -16.08 4.37 -15.85
C ARG A 350 -16.83 3.56 -16.91
N SER A 351 -18.03 3.09 -16.59
CA SER A 351 -18.97 2.65 -17.61
C SER A 351 -19.15 3.78 -18.63
N GLU A 352 -19.18 3.45 -19.92
CA GLU A 352 -19.30 4.42 -21.04
C GLU A 352 -20.60 5.28 -21.03
N GLU A 353 -21.41 5.20 -19.98
CA GLU A 353 -22.71 5.87 -19.85
C GLU A 353 -22.65 7.34 -19.40
N THR A 354 -21.48 7.97 -19.39
CA THR A 354 -21.37 9.42 -19.13
C THR A 354 -20.49 10.08 -20.20
N ARG A 355 -20.90 10.01 -21.44
CA ARG A 355 -20.48 10.92 -22.52
C ARG A 355 -21.58 11.89 -22.85
#